data_056072070edef15d9eefab2155f25426
#
_entry.id   056072070edef15d9eefab2155f25426
#
_cell.length_a   1.000
_cell.length_b   1.000
_cell.length_c   1.000
_cell.angle_alpha   90.00
_cell.angle_beta   90.00
_cell.angle_gamma   90.00
#
_symmetry.space_group_name_H-M   'P 1'
#
loop_
_entity.id
_entity.type
_entity.pdbx_description
1 polymer ?
#
loop_
_entity_poly.entity_id
_entity_poly.type
_entity_poly.pdbx_seq_one_letter_code
_entity_poly.pdbx_strand_id
1 'polypeptide(L)'
;MSPSQRLKTLSNHLQRALKMKLLYPTSLHIDTKSLEGFSVELHPYDVTLPIPEPLIDAEFLVTWSNKATNLRDAASRMKNLRWIQSLAAGPNDVLGAGFDASRIAITTGSGLHDETVAEHTLGLLLNAARRFYEMRDYQSRGEWPGHLGGAQPDRAPGTFRTLKGANITIWGFGNIAKNLAPVLTALGANVTGVARSTGVRNGFEVVAEDRLQEILPKTDALVMILPGSASTNGALSAERLALLPNHAWVVNVGRGTSVDEDALLEALEKGSIGGAALDVFSAEPLPKESKLYAAPNLILSPHAAGGRPRGAEALIAYNLRRLLAGQELKNII
;
A
#
# COMPACT_ATOMS: atom_id res chain seq x y z
N MET A 1 -27.44 -53.68 7.41
CA MET A 1 -27.15 -52.71 6.32
C MET A 1 -27.08 -53.42 5.00
N SER A 2 -27.91 -53.04 4.03
CA SER A 2 -27.88 -53.62 2.69
C SER A 2 -26.59 -53.28 1.95
N PRO A 3 -26.16 -54.10 0.97
CA PRO A 3 -24.96 -53.80 0.15
C PRO A 3 -25.01 -52.42 -0.51
N SER A 4 -26.21 -51.93 -0.87
CA SER A 4 -26.42 -50.57 -1.44
C SER A 4 -26.23 -49.44 -0.41
N GLN A 5 -26.55 -49.71 0.87
CA GLN A 5 -26.26 -48.75 1.97
C GLN A 5 -24.76 -48.69 2.30
N ARG A 6 -24.04 -49.82 2.22
CA ARG A 6 -22.57 -49.86 2.39
C ARG A 6 -21.85 -49.13 1.24
N LEU A 7 -22.33 -49.30 0.01
CA LEU A 7 -21.79 -48.57 -1.15
C LEU A 7 -22.06 -47.06 -1.07
N LYS A 8 -23.24 -46.62 -0.62
CA LYS A 8 -23.57 -45.23 -0.37
C LYS A 8 -22.71 -44.65 0.78
N THR A 9 -22.50 -45.42 1.84
CA THR A 9 -21.64 -44.98 2.98
C THR A 9 -20.17 -44.92 2.56
N LEU A 10 -19.66 -45.88 1.77
CA LEU A 10 -18.33 -45.88 1.17
C LEU A 10 -18.18 -44.76 0.13
N SER A 11 -19.19 -44.52 -0.71
CA SER A 11 -19.21 -43.39 -1.65
C SER A 11 -19.23 -42.06 -0.92
N ASN A 12 -19.99 -41.91 0.16
CA ASN A 12 -19.98 -40.71 1.01
C ASN A 12 -18.68 -40.57 1.81
N HIS A 13 -17.99 -41.66 2.18
CA HIS A 13 -16.67 -41.64 2.78
C HIS A 13 -15.57 -41.35 1.75
N LEU A 14 -15.71 -41.83 0.51
CA LEU A 14 -14.83 -41.52 -0.62
C LEU A 14 -15.11 -40.13 -1.22
N GLN A 15 -16.34 -39.63 -1.15
CA GLN A 15 -16.67 -38.22 -1.47
C GLN A 15 -16.32 -37.23 -0.33
N ARG A 16 -16.04 -37.70 0.88
CA ARG A 16 -15.26 -37.03 1.90
C ARG A 16 -13.75 -37.07 1.61
N ALA A 17 -13.32 -37.58 0.45
CA ALA A 17 -11.98 -37.53 -0.04
C ALA A 17 -11.58 -36.04 -0.19
N LEU A 18 -11.01 -35.53 0.91
CA LEU A 18 -10.10 -34.39 0.94
C LEU A 18 -10.62 -33.17 0.17
N LYS A 19 -11.68 -32.53 0.68
CA LYS A 19 -11.92 -31.14 0.29
C LYS A 19 -10.67 -30.36 0.70
N MET A 20 -10.05 -29.70 -0.27
CA MET A 20 -8.92 -28.80 -0.02
C MET A 20 -9.31 -27.74 1.01
N LYS A 21 -8.43 -27.41 1.92
CA LYS A 21 -8.67 -26.41 2.96
C LYS A 21 -8.14 -25.05 2.51
N LEU A 22 -8.98 -24.02 2.65
CA LEU A 22 -8.60 -22.62 2.47
C LEU A 22 -8.68 -21.91 3.82
N LEU A 23 -7.55 -21.42 4.30
CA LEU A 23 -7.48 -20.60 5.51
C LEU A 23 -7.67 -19.14 5.17
N TYR A 24 -8.52 -18.44 5.93
CA TYR A 24 -8.73 -16.99 5.79
C TYR A 24 -8.55 -16.26 7.13
N PRO A 25 -8.01 -15.02 7.11
CA PRO A 25 -7.63 -14.31 8.32
C PRO A 25 -8.85 -13.75 9.05
N THR A 26 -8.85 -13.80 10.41
CA THR A 26 -9.89 -13.16 11.24
C THR A 26 -9.67 -11.66 11.43
N SER A 27 -8.54 -11.11 10.99
CA SER A 27 -8.25 -9.66 10.99
C SER A 27 -9.13 -8.86 10.02
N LEU A 28 -9.84 -9.54 9.12
CA LEU A 28 -10.74 -8.97 8.14
C LEU A 28 -12.04 -9.78 8.09
N HIS A 29 -13.18 -9.09 8.11
CA HIS A 29 -14.43 -9.77 7.80
C HIS A 29 -14.47 -10.11 6.31
N ILE A 30 -14.50 -11.39 5.99
CA ILE A 30 -14.63 -11.93 4.61
C ILE A 30 -16.02 -12.53 4.48
N ASP A 31 -16.83 -12.03 3.52
CA ASP A 31 -18.08 -12.68 3.16
C ASP A 31 -17.80 -13.96 2.38
N THR A 32 -17.86 -15.08 3.08
CA THR A 32 -17.57 -16.40 2.52
C THR A 32 -18.60 -16.88 1.51
N LYS A 33 -19.76 -16.21 1.38
CA LYS A 33 -20.79 -16.58 0.37
C LYS A 33 -20.24 -16.57 -1.05
N SER A 34 -19.33 -15.64 -1.35
CA SER A 34 -18.66 -15.56 -2.65
C SER A 34 -17.75 -16.74 -2.95
N LEU A 35 -17.39 -17.50 -1.92
CA LEU A 35 -16.56 -18.71 -1.99
C LEU A 35 -17.40 -20.00 -1.89
N GLU A 36 -18.71 -19.90 -1.70
CA GLU A 36 -19.63 -21.04 -1.76
C GLU A 36 -19.66 -21.59 -3.18
N GLY A 37 -19.67 -22.91 -3.31
CA GLY A 37 -19.68 -23.61 -4.61
C GLY A 37 -18.29 -24.03 -5.10
N PHE A 38 -17.21 -23.58 -4.47
CA PHE A 38 -15.90 -24.20 -4.67
C PHE A 38 -15.76 -25.47 -3.82
N SER A 39 -15.04 -26.49 -4.33
CA SER A 39 -14.78 -27.73 -3.60
C SER A 39 -13.67 -27.54 -2.55
N VAL A 40 -13.84 -26.53 -1.68
CA VAL A 40 -12.91 -26.19 -0.59
C VAL A 40 -13.65 -26.07 0.73
N GLU A 41 -12.96 -26.39 1.83
CA GLU A 41 -13.43 -26.12 3.19
C GLU A 41 -12.79 -24.81 3.68
N LEU A 42 -13.63 -23.89 4.16
CA LEU A 42 -13.21 -22.56 4.59
C LEU A 42 -12.96 -22.55 6.10
N HIS A 43 -11.77 -22.20 6.53
CA HIS A 43 -11.38 -22.17 7.93
C HIS A 43 -10.83 -20.80 8.33
N PRO A 44 -11.45 -20.11 9.31
CA PRO A 44 -10.87 -18.89 9.86
C PRO A 44 -9.64 -19.22 10.71
N TYR A 45 -8.64 -18.33 10.72
CA TYR A 45 -7.49 -18.45 11.61
C TYR A 45 -7.09 -17.10 12.20
N ASP A 46 -6.55 -17.13 13.43
CA ASP A 46 -6.04 -15.93 14.10
C ASP A 46 -4.64 -15.57 13.57
N VAL A 47 -4.51 -14.39 13.01
CA VAL A 47 -3.27 -13.88 12.41
C VAL A 47 -2.17 -13.56 13.43
N THR A 48 -2.48 -13.60 14.72
CA THR A 48 -1.54 -13.29 15.82
C THR A 48 -0.95 -14.53 16.48
N LEU A 49 -1.55 -15.71 16.25
CA LEU A 49 -1.20 -17.00 16.84
C LEU A 49 -0.59 -17.95 15.80
N PRO A 50 0.16 -18.98 16.21
CA PRO A 50 0.57 -20.06 15.31
C PRO A 50 -0.64 -20.71 14.63
N ILE A 51 -0.44 -21.25 13.42
CA ILE A 51 -1.51 -22.00 12.71
C ILE A 51 -1.90 -23.23 13.57
N PRO A 52 -3.21 -23.40 13.87
CA PRO A 52 -3.69 -24.54 14.65
C PRO A 52 -3.32 -25.88 14.01
N GLU A 53 -2.95 -26.87 14.83
CA GLU A 53 -2.51 -28.20 14.37
C GLU A 53 -3.46 -28.88 13.37
N PRO A 54 -4.80 -28.82 13.53
CA PRO A 54 -5.73 -29.40 12.55
C PRO A 54 -5.78 -28.69 11.20
N LEU A 55 -5.09 -27.54 11.04
CA LEU A 55 -5.13 -26.68 9.85
C LEU A 55 -3.78 -26.59 9.13
N ILE A 56 -2.72 -27.20 9.65
CA ILE A 56 -1.37 -27.16 9.02
C ILE A 56 -1.28 -27.89 7.69
N ASP A 57 -2.24 -28.78 7.41
CA ASP A 57 -2.35 -29.55 6.17
C ASP A 57 -3.07 -28.79 5.05
N ALA A 58 -3.51 -27.55 5.29
CA ALA A 58 -4.23 -26.74 4.30
C ALA A 58 -3.38 -26.41 3.07
N GLU A 59 -4.04 -26.39 1.92
CA GLU A 59 -3.44 -26.13 0.61
C GLU A 59 -3.48 -24.64 0.24
N PHE A 60 -4.37 -23.85 0.82
CA PHE A 60 -4.57 -22.45 0.45
C PHE A 60 -4.58 -21.56 1.67
N LEU A 61 -3.89 -20.42 1.58
CA LEU A 61 -3.77 -19.44 2.65
C LEU A 61 -4.06 -18.03 2.13
N VAL A 62 -5.05 -17.35 2.70
CA VAL A 62 -5.26 -15.92 2.51
C VAL A 62 -4.61 -15.18 3.66
N THR A 63 -3.81 -14.13 3.38
CA THR A 63 -3.09 -13.37 4.41
C THR A 63 -3.51 -11.90 4.41
N TRP A 64 -3.73 -11.33 5.62
CA TRP A 64 -3.96 -9.91 5.84
C TRP A 64 -3.63 -9.53 7.28
N SER A 65 -2.75 -8.54 7.46
CA SER A 65 -2.31 -8.05 8.79
C SER A 65 -1.77 -9.15 9.72
N ASN A 66 -1.14 -10.17 9.15
CA ASN A 66 -0.54 -11.24 9.92
C ASN A 66 0.69 -10.73 10.70
N LYS A 67 0.85 -11.18 11.94
CA LYS A 67 2.14 -11.02 12.63
C LYS A 67 3.24 -11.82 11.91
N ALA A 68 4.44 -11.27 11.88
CA ALA A 68 5.59 -11.94 11.25
C ALA A 68 5.87 -13.33 11.85
N THR A 69 5.58 -13.53 13.15
CA THR A 69 5.69 -14.83 13.82
C THR A 69 4.68 -15.85 13.30
N ASN A 70 3.44 -15.44 13.01
CA ASN A 70 2.41 -16.28 12.41
C ASN A 70 2.80 -16.72 10.98
N LEU A 71 3.27 -15.78 10.14
CA LEU A 71 3.70 -16.12 8.77
C LEU A 71 4.89 -17.07 8.76
N ARG A 72 5.89 -16.87 9.65
CA ARG A 72 7.04 -17.79 9.80
C ARG A 72 6.61 -19.18 10.28
N ASP A 73 5.66 -19.26 11.22
CA ASP A 73 5.07 -20.53 11.65
C ASP A 73 4.40 -21.24 10.47
N ALA A 74 3.55 -20.54 9.73
CA ALA A 74 2.89 -21.08 8.54
C ALA A 74 3.90 -21.57 7.49
N ALA A 75 4.94 -20.78 7.17
CA ALA A 75 5.98 -21.17 6.21
C ALA A 75 6.75 -22.43 6.64
N SER A 76 6.99 -22.59 7.95
CA SER A 76 7.71 -23.74 8.50
C SER A 76 6.90 -25.02 8.54
N ARG A 77 5.57 -24.93 8.79
CA ARG A 77 4.71 -26.07 9.14
C ARG A 77 3.76 -26.50 8.01
N MET A 78 3.25 -25.57 7.19
CA MET A 78 2.25 -25.86 6.15
C MET A 78 2.90 -26.48 4.89
N LYS A 79 3.23 -27.76 4.93
CA LYS A 79 3.96 -28.44 3.84
C LYS A 79 3.10 -28.72 2.60
N ASN A 80 1.77 -28.75 2.74
CA ASN A 80 0.84 -28.99 1.64
C ASN A 80 0.41 -27.71 0.91
N LEU A 81 0.94 -26.52 1.34
CA LEU A 81 0.56 -25.24 0.79
C LEU A 81 0.94 -25.13 -0.69
N ARG A 82 -0.02 -24.76 -1.51
CA ARG A 82 0.06 -24.63 -2.98
C ARG A 82 -0.16 -23.22 -3.44
N TRP A 83 -0.95 -22.43 -2.69
CA TRP A 83 -1.28 -21.05 -3.06
C TRP A 83 -1.42 -20.16 -1.83
N ILE A 84 -0.85 -18.95 -1.95
CA ILE A 84 -1.05 -17.85 -1.01
C ILE A 84 -1.67 -16.69 -1.76
N GLN A 85 -2.82 -16.20 -1.26
CA GLN A 85 -3.38 -14.90 -1.64
C GLN A 85 -3.05 -13.89 -0.55
N SER A 86 -2.03 -13.09 -0.76
CA SER A 86 -1.84 -11.89 0.08
C SER A 86 -2.86 -10.82 -0.32
N LEU A 87 -3.51 -10.20 0.66
CA LEU A 87 -4.38 -9.04 0.43
C LEU A 87 -3.62 -7.71 0.48
N ALA A 88 -2.34 -7.73 0.87
CA ALA A 88 -1.45 -6.58 0.75
C ALA A 88 -1.05 -6.33 -0.72
N ALA A 89 -0.84 -5.06 -1.08
CA ALA A 89 -0.43 -4.69 -2.43
C ALA A 89 0.96 -5.22 -2.82
N GLY A 90 1.87 -5.36 -1.84
CA GLY A 90 3.21 -5.91 -2.03
C GLY A 90 3.38 -7.29 -1.40
N PRO A 91 4.36 -8.10 -1.87
CA PRO A 91 4.61 -9.46 -1.40
C PRO A 91 5.57 -9.54 -0.21
N ASN A 92 6.10 -8.43 0.29
CA ASN A 92 7.28 -8.38 1.16
C ASN A 92 7.13 -9.23 2.43
N ASP A 93 5.97 -9.17 3.10
CA ASP A 93 5.71 -9.90 4.33
C ASP A 93 5.70 -11.42 4.10
N VAL A 94 5.08 -11.85 3.00
CA VAL A 94 5.01 -13.27 2.61
C VAL A 94 6.39 -13.80 2.22
N LEU A 95 7.10 -13.07 1.36
CA LEU A 95 8.46 -13.46 0.94
C LEU A 95 9.45 -13.45 2.12
N GLY A 96 9.38 -12.44 2.98
CA GLY A 96 10.21 -12.32 4.18
C GLY A 96 9.94 -13.38 5.26
N ALA A 97 8.80 -14.07 5.19
CA ALA A 97 8.45 -15.15 6.11
C ALA A 97 9.11 -16.49 5.78
N GLY A 98 9.70 -16.66 4.59
CA GLY A 98 10.39 -17.87 4.17
C GLY A 98 9.55 -18.88 3.41
N PHE A 99 8.42 -18.46 2.82
CA PHE A 99 7.68 -19.29 1.87
C PHE A 99 8.49 -19.53 0.58
N ASP A 100 8.47 -20.75 0.08
CA ASP A 100 9.17 -21.14 -1.14
C ASP A 100 8.33 -20.79 -2.39
N ALA A 101 8.62 -19.62 -2.98
CA ALA A 101 7.94 -19.12 -4.17
C ALA A 101 8.18 -19.99 -5.43
N SER A 102 9.16 -20.90 -5.43
CA SER A 102 9.34 -21.86 -6.55
C SER A 102 8.32 -23.00 -6.51
N ARG A 103 7.73 -23.25 -5.34
CA ARG A 103 6.78 -24.33 -5.09
C ARG A 103 5.35 -23.85 -4.84
N ILE A 104 5.22 -22.66 -4.28
CA ILE A 104 3.94 -22.09 -3.85
C ILE A 104 3.59 -20.91 -4.77
N ALA A 105 2.45 -20.95 -5.43
CA ALA A 105 1.95 -19.80 -6.16
C ALA A 105 1.62 -18.66 -5.18
N ILE A 106 2.25 -17.51 -5.31
CA ILE A 106 2.00 -16.35 -4.44
C ILE A 106 1.38 -15.25 -5.29
N THR A 107 0.21 -14.77 -4.86
CA THR A 107 -0.51 -13.66 -5.48
C THR A 107 -0.70 -12.52 -4.50
N THR A 108 -0.69 -11.28 -4.99
CA THR A 108 -0.83 -10.07 -4.17
C THR A 108 -2.21 -9.44 -4.29
N GLY A 109 -2.52 -8.52 -3.37
CA GLY A 109 -3.72 -7.69 -3.35
C GLY A 109 -3.58 -6.40 -4.17
N SER A 110 -2.71 -6.39 -5.18
CA SER A 110 -2.60 -5.24 -6.09
C SER A 110 -3.96 -4.90 -6.70
N GLY A 111 -4.37 -3.65 -6.59
CA GLY A 111 -5.69 -3.18 -7.01
C GLY A 111 -6.72 -3.07 -5.86
N LEU A 112 -6.49 -3.71 -4.71
CA LEU A 112 -7.45 -3.68 -3.58
C LEU A 112 -7.37 -2.39 -2.74
N HIS A 113 -6.32 -1.59 -2.92
CA HIS A 113 -6.03 -0.40 -2.12
C HIS A 113 -5.93 0.88 -2.96
N ASP A 114 -6.13 0.80 -4.27
CA ASP A 114 -5.81 1.89 -5.20
C ASP A 114 -6.61 3.16 -4.89
N GLU A 115 -7.90 3.02 -4.59
CA GLU A 115 -8.79 4.15 -4.27
C GLU A 115 -8.46 4.75 -2.90
N THR A 116 -8.31 3.91 -1.86
CA THR A 116 -8.06 4.39 -0.50
C THR A 116 -6.71 5.09 -0.37
N VAL A 117 -5.68 4.59 -1.06
CA VAL A 117 -4.36 5.24 -1.09
C VAL A 117 -4.44 6.57 -1.85
N ALA A 118 -5.21 6.64 -2.95
CA ALA A 118 -5.43 7.90 -3.65
C ALA A 118 -6.16 8.94 -2.79
N GLU A 119 -7.23 8.53 -2.08
CA GLU A 119 -7.96 9.37 -1.13
C GLU A 119 -7.06 9.89 -0.01
N HIS A 120 -6.27 9.00 0.60
CA HIS A 120 -5.32 9.36 1.67
C HIS A 120 -4.26 10.34 1.18
N THR A 121 -3.69 10.09 0.00
CA THR A 121 -2.70 10.97 -0.63
C THR A 121 -3.26 12.37 -0.88
N LEU A 122 -4.50 12.45 -1.38
CA LEU A 122 -5.20 13.73 -1.54
C LEU A 122 -5.38 14.43 -0.19
N GLY A 123 -5.75 13.68 0.85
CA GLY A 123 -5.87 14.19 2.22
C GLY A 123 -4.56 14.78 2.74
N LEU A 124 -3.43 14.10 2.52
CA LEU A 124 -2.09 14.58 2.89
C LEU A 124 -1.70 15.86 2.11
N LEU A 125 -1.95 15.90 0.80
CA LEU A 125 -1.69 17.08 -0.03
C LEU A 125 -2.53 18.29 0.42
N LEU A 126 -3.82 18.08 0.72
CA LEU A 126 -4.69 19.15 1.22
C LEU A 126 -4.30 19.57 2.63
N ASN A 127 -3.91 18.64 3.51
CA ASN A 127 -3.39 18.96 4.84
C ASN A 127 -2.16 19.85 4.74
N ALA A 128 -1.21 19.52 3.88
CA ALA A 128 -0.01 20.29 3.60
C ALA A 128 -0.35 21.69 3.05
N ALA A 129 -1.09 21.75 1.94
CA ALA A 129 -1.43 23.00 1.27
C ALA A 129 -2.28 23.95 2.15
N ARG A 130 -3.17 23.41 2.99
CA ARG A 130 -4.06 24.22 3.84
C ARG A 130 -3.54 24.37 5.27
N ARG A 131 -2.36 23.77 5.60
CA ARG A 131 -1.72 23.83 6.92
C ARG A 131 -2.62 23.33 8.04
N PHE A 132 -3.43 22.26 7.79
CA PHE A 132 -4.32 21.71 8.81
C PHE A 132 -3.55 21.12 9.99
N TYR A 133 -2.34 20.55 9.75
CA TYR A 133 -1.42 20.08 10.78
C TYR A 133 -1.09 21.20 11.79
N GLU A 134 -0.77 22.39 11.30
CA GLU A 134 -0.46 23.54 12.13
C GLU A 134 -1.71 24.08 12.88
N MET A 135 -2.86 24.13 12.20
CA MET A 135 -4.12 24.50 12.83
C MET A 135 -4.50 23.54 13.96
N ARG A 136 -4.21 22.23 13.78
CA ARG A 136 -4.42 21.20 14.79
C ARG A 136 -3.54 21.41 16.02
N ASP A 137 -2.28 21.83 15.83
CA ASP A 137 -1.37 22.13 16.93
C ASP A 137 -1.85 23.34 17.74
N TYR A 138 -2.31 24.41 17.09
CA TYR A 138 -2.95 25.55 17.77
C TYR A 138 -4.21 25.14 18.52
N GLN A 139 -5.06 24.33 17.90
CA GLN A 139 -6.27 23.82 18.55
C GLN A 139 -5.92 23.03 19.82
N SER A 140 -4.87 22.21 19.82
CA SER A 140 -4.47 21.41 20.99
C SER A 140 -4.01 22.25 22.17
N ARG A 141 -3.52 23.48 21.91
CA ARG A 141 -3.13 24.46 22.91
C ARG A 141 -4.23 25.46 23.30
N GLY A 142 -5.42 25.36 22.68
CA GLY A 142 -6.51 26.32 22.88
C GLY A 142 -6.24 27.72 22.30
N GLU A 143 -5.39 27.80 21.29
CA GLU A 143 -4.96 29.04 20.66
C GLU A 143 -5.70 29.27 19.33
N TRP A 144 -5.94 30.57 18.98
CA TRP A 144 -6.53 30.96 17.70
C TRP A 144 -5.45 31.53 16.76
N PRO A 145 -5.03 30.81 15.69
CA PRO A 145 -3.95 31.26 14.81
C PRO A 145 -4.44 32.30 13.79
N GLY A 146 -4.57 33.56 14.19
CA GLY A 146 -5.07 34.63 13.33
C GLY A 146 -4.34 34.76 11.99
N HIS A 147 -3.04 34.44 11.94
CA HIS A 147 -2.23 34.48 10.73
C HIS A 147 -2.55 33.37 9.72
N LEU A 148 -3.29 32.32 10.13
CA LEU A 148 -3.79 31.27 9.25
C LEU A 148 -5.22 31.52 8.77
N GLY A 149 -5.89 32.53 9.35
CA GLY A 149 -7.23 32.93 8.99
C GLY A 149 -7.28 34.20 8.15
N GLY A 150 -8.50 34.69 7.90
CA GLY A 150 -8.72 35.95 7.19
C GLY A 150 -8.41 35.89 5.69
N ALA A 151 -8.15 37.06 5.11
CA ALA A 151 -7.79 37.18 3.69
C ALA A 151 -6.42 36.56 3.44
N GLN A 152 -6.41 35.44 2.75
CA GLN A 152 -5.19 34.79 2.29
C GLN A 152 -4.93 35.19 0.83
N PRO A 153 -3.69 35.50 0.44
CA PRO A 153 -3.38 35.66 -0.96
C PRO A 153 -3.68 34.32 -1.69
N ASP A 154 -4.11 34.44 -2.94
CA ASP A 154 -4.05 33.29 -3.85
C ASP A 154 -2.61 32.77 -3.85
N ARG A 155 -2.32 31.71 -4.55
CA ARG A 155 -1.00 31.12 -4.56
C ARG A 155 0.13 32.17 -4.63
N ALA A 156 0.74 32.47 -3.48
CA ALA A 156 1.91 33.35 -3.45
C ALA A 156 3.11 32.63 -4.11
N PRO A 157 3.94 33.34 -4.91
CA PRO A 157 5.15 32.74 -5.46
C PRO A 157 6.02 32.11 -4.35
N GLY A 158 6.58 30.93 -4.61
CA GLY A 158 7.42 30.24 -3.64
C GLY A 158 6.69 29.65 -2.43
N THR A 159 5.38 29.35 -2.57
CA THR A 159 4.59 28.67 -1.51
C THR A 159 3.69 27.59 -2.10
N PHE A 160 3.49 26.50 -1.32
CA PHE A 160 2.48 25.49 -1.63
C PHE A 160 1.25 25.72 -0.75
N ARG A 161 0.28 26.52 -1.24
CA ARG A 161 -0.92 26.94 -0.48
C ARG A 161 -2.24 26.49 -1.08
N THR A 162 -2.23 25.95 -2.29
CA THR A 162 -3.40 25.46 -3.00
C THR A 162 -2.98 24.45 -4.06
N LEU A 163 -3.89 23.55 -4.42
CA LEU A 163 -3.69 22.63 -5.54
C LEU A 163 -3.88 23.32 -6.89
N LYS A 164 -4.71 24.38 -6.96
CA LYS A 164 -4.97 25.11 -8.19
C LYS A 164 -3.69 25.74 -8.74
N GLY A 165 -3.29 25.33 -9.93
CA GLY A 165 -2.06 25.76 -10.60
C GLY A 165 -0.77 25.21 -10.01
N ALA A 166 -0.84 24.30 -9.03
CA ALA A 166 0.34 23.62 -8.50
C ALA A 166 0.85 22.56 -9.47
N ASN A 167 2.18 22.46 -9.60
CA ASN A 167 2.84 21.41 -10.36
C ASN A 167 3.05 20.19 -9.45
N ILE A 168 2.28 19.13 -9.67
CA ILE A 168 2.36 17.91 -8.87
C ILE A 168 3.02 16.83 -9.69
N THR A 169 4.17 16.36 -9.23
CA THR A 169 4.88 15.23 -9.82
C THR A 169 4.51 13.95 -9.08
N ILE A 170 4.00 12.94 -9.81
CA ILE A 170 3.69 11.63 -9.24
C ILE A 170 4.76 10.63 -9.70
N TRP A 171 5.65 10.25 -8.81
CA TRP A 171 6.69 9.27 -9.07
C TRP A 171 6.23 7.87 -8.67
N GLY A 172 6.03 7.02 -9.68
CA GLY A 172 5.32 5.74 -9.60
C GLY A 172 3.92 5.85 -10.21
N PHE A 173 3.83 5.99 -11.54
CA PHE A 173 2.56 6.21 -12.24
C PHE A 173 1.86 4.89 -12.58
N GLY A 174 1.40 4.18 -11.52
CA GLY A 174 0.64 2.93 -11.59
C GLY A 174 -0.86 3.13 -11.34
N ASN A 175 -1.52 2.10 -10.79
CA ASN A 175 -2.97 2.10 -10.57
C ASN A 175 -3.44 3.18 -9.58
N ILE A 176 -2.70 3.41 -8.49
CA ILE A 176 -3.03 4.45 -7.51
C ILE A 176 -2.98 5.83 -8.19
N ALA A 177 -1.93 6.10 -8.98
CA ALA A 177 -1.79 7.35 -9.71
C ALA A 177 -2.94 7.57 -10.71
N LYS A 178 -3.47 6.50 -11.33
CA LYS A 178 -4.63 6.57 -12.23
C LYS A 178 -5.91 7.06 -11.52
N ASN A 179 -6.06 6.78 -10.23
CA ASN A 179 -7.18 7.25 -9.43
C ASN A 179 -6.92 8.67 -8.90
N LEU A 180 -5.68 8.99 -8.53
CA LEU A 180 -5.31 10.28 -7.94
C LEU A 180 -5.23 11.42 -8.97
N ALA A 181 -4.57 11.18 -10.11
CA ALA A 181 -4.26 12.22 -11.07
C ALA A 181 -5.50 12.95 -11.64
N PRO A 182 -6.61 12.27 -12.00
CA PRO A 182 -7.83 12.96 -12.44
C PRO A 182 -8.42 13.89 -11.39
N VAL A 183 -8.38 13.49 -10.11
CA VAL A 183 -8.90 14.29 -8.99
C VAL A 183 -8.06 15.55 -8.78
N LEU A 184 -6.73 15.41 -8.81
CA LEU A 184 -5.81 16.55 -8.73
C LEU A 184 -6.04 17.54 -9.89
N THR A 185 -6.22 17.04 -11.09
CA THR A 185 -6.52 17.86 -12.27
C THR A 185 -7.87 18.56 -12.14
N ALA A 186 -8.90 17.88 -11.63
CA ALA A 186 -10.20 18.50 -11.37
C ALA A 186 -10.12 19.64 -10.33
N LEU A 187 -9.16 19.58 -9.40
CA LEU A 187 -8.84 20.65 -8.46
C LEU A 187 -7.90 21.72 -9.04
N GLY A 188 -7.59 21.63 -10.34
CA GLY A 188 -6.80 22.60 -11.09
C GLY A 188 -5.28 22.45 -10.97
N ALA A 189 -4.77 21.31 -10.52
CA ALA A 189 -3.33 21.04 -10.51
C ALA A 189 -2.81 20.63 -11.89
N ASN A 190 -1.55 20.92 -12.16
CA ASN A 190 -0.79 20.41 -13.31
C ASN A 190 -0.11 19.11 -12.88
N VAL A 191 -0.50 17.97 -13.44
CA VAL A 191 0.01 16.67 -13.04
C VAL A 191 1.00 16.13 -14.06
N THR A 192 2.19 15.77 -13.61
CA THR A 192 3.21 15.06 -14.40
C THR A 192 3.49 13.71 -13.76
N GLY A 193 3.39 12.63 -14.54
CA GLY A 193 3.76 11.30 -14.08
C GLY A 193 5.24 11.01 -14.33
N VAL A 194 5.88 10.26 -13.40
CA VAL A 194 7.23 9.71 -13.58
C VAL A 194 7.19 8.21 -13.39
N ALA A 195 7.81 7.47 -14.32
CA ALA A 195 7.90 6.01 -14.27
C ALA A 195 9.15 5.52 -15.03
N ARG A 196 9.33 4.19 -15.11
CA ARG A 196 10.47 3.59 -15.82
C ARG A 196 10.53 3.90 -17.32
N SER A 197 9.42 4.30 -17.94
CA SER A 197 9.35 4.61 -19.37
C SER A 197 8.42 5.76 -19.64
N THR A 198 8.79 6.57 -20.63
CA THR A 198 7.96 7.68 -21.15
C THR A 198 6.74 7.14 -21.90
N GLY A 199 5.66 7.90 -21.89
CA GLY A 199 4.42 7.59 -22.62
C GLY A 199 3.21 8.34 -22.08
N VAL A 200 2.04 8.02 -22.61
CA VAL A 200 0.76 8.51 -22.09
C VAL A 200 0.05 7.37 -21.36
N ARG A 201 -0.35 7.62 -20.13
CA ARG A 201 -1.08 6.66 -19.30
C ARG A 201 -2.35 7.31 -18.77
N ASN A 202 -3.50 6.77 -19.13
CA ASN A 202 -4.82 7.32 -18.77
C ASN A 202 -4.99 8.82 -19.09
N GLY A 203 -4.44 9.27 -20.23
CA GLY A 203 -4.51 10.68 -20.66
C GLY A 203 -3.48 11.61 -20.01
N PHE A 204 -2.60 11.10 -19.14
CA PHE A 204 -1.54 11.88 -18.50
C PHE A 204 -0.19 11.62 -19.16
N GLU A 205 0.59 12.68 -19.31
CA GLU A 205 1.99 12.55 -19.68
C GLU A 205 2.79 11.89 -18.57
N VAL A 206 3.56 10.86 -18.93
CA VAL A 206 4.48 10.16 -18.05
C VAL A 206 5.85 10.20 -18.67
N VAL A 207 6.83 10.68 -17.94
CA VAL A 207 8.22 10.76 -18.35
C VAL A 207 9.06 9.69 -17.67
N ALA A 208 10.20 9.36 -18.26
CA ALA A 208 11.13 8.43 -17.67
C ALA A 208 11.90 9.06 -16.47
N GLU A 209 12.39 8.22 -15.56
CA GLU A 209 13.08 8.65 -14.34
C GLU A 209 14.39 9.41 -14.60
N ASP A 210 15.03 9.21 -15.73
CA ASP A 210 16.22 9.95 -16.15
C ASP A 210 15.97 11.46 -16.34
N ARG A 211 14.69 11.85 -16.50
CA ARG A 211 14.29 13.25 -16.63
C ARG A 211 13.93 13.93 -15.29
N LEU A 212 14.11 13.27 -14.16
CA LEU A 212 13.81 13.85 -12.85
C LEU A 212 14.56 15.15 -12.58
N GLN A 213 15.82 15.28 -13.04
CA GLN A 213 16.61 16.51 -12.89
C GLN A 213 15.97 17.73 -13.57
N GLU A 214 15.17 17.52 -14.61
CA GLU A 214 14.48 18.61 -15.32
C GLU A 214 13.13 18.96 -14.66
N ILE A 215 12.53 18.01 -13.94
CA ILE A 215 11.17 18.10 -13.42
C ILE A 215 11.17 18.58 -11.96
N LEU A 216 12.03 18.01 -11.11
CA LEU A 216 12.06 18.33 -9.69
C LEU A 216 12.20 19.83 -9.38
N PRO A 217 13.01 20.64 -10.13
CA PRO A 217 13.10 22.07 -9.88
C PRO A 217 11.80 22.86 -10.10
N LYS A 218 10.81 22.28 -10.74
CA LYS A 218 9.51 22.90 -11.05
C LYS A 218 8.35 22.30 -10.25
N THR A 219 8.65 21.34 -9.36
CA THR A 219 7.65 20.57 -8.62
C THR A 219 7.26 21.30 -7.34
N ASP A 220 5.97 21.58 -7.16
CA ASP A 220 5.43 22.13 -5.91
C ASP A 220 5.10 21.03 -4.89
N ALA A 221 4.71 19.83 -5.37
CA ALA A 221 4.57 18.64 -4.53
C ALA A 221 5.02 17.38 -5.28
N LEU A 222 5.92 16.61 -4.67
CA LEU A 222 6.37 15.31 -5.14
C LEU A 222 5.61 14.21 -4.40
N VAL A 223 4.79 13.46 -5.13
CA VAL A 223 4.07 12.30 -4.60
C VAL A 223 4.81 11.03 -5.00
N MET A 224 5.27 10.27 -4.02
CA MET A 224 5.99 9.01 -4.23
C MET A 224 5.07 7.82 -3.98
N ILE A 225 4.90 6.98 -5.01
CA ILE A 225 4.09 5.75 -4.99
C ILE A 225 4.94 4.60 -5.55
N LEU A 226 6.21 4.56 -5.15
CA LEU A 226 7.15 3.56 -5.61
C LEU A 226 6.99 2.24 -4.86
N PRO A 227 7.11 1.09 -5.54
CA PRO A 227 7.19 -0.21 -4.87
C PRO A 227 8.51 -0.35 -4.11
N GLY A 228 8.54 -1.22 -3.10
CA GLY A 228 9.79 -1.60 -2.43
C GLY A 228 10.59 -2.58 -3.28
N SER A 229 11.76 -2.17 -3.73
CA SER A 229 12.71 -3.00 -4.48
C SER A 229 14.13 -2.46 -4.34
N ALA A 230 15.14 -3.26 -4.68
CA ALA A 230 16.52 -2.80 -4.69
C ALA A 230 16.73 -1.57 -5.61
N SER A 231 15.98 -1.48 -6.71
CA SER A 231 16.09 -0.35 -7.66
C SER A 231 15.42 0.93 -7.19
N THR A 232 14.54 0.85 -6.19
CA THR A 232 13.82 2.02 -5.63
C THR A 232 14.31 2.41 -4.24
N ASN A 233 15.23 1.65 -3.67
CA ASN A 233 15.82 1.95 -2.37
C ASN A 233 16.63 3.24 -2.45
N GLY A 234 16.34 4.22 -1.56
CA GLY A 234 16.98 5.53 -1.57
C GLY A 234 16.71 6.34 -2.85
N ALA A 235 15.62 6.05 -3.56
CA ALA A 235 15.30 6.73 -4.82
C ALA A 235 15.25 8.26 -4.66
N LEU A 236 14.68 8.78 -3.56
CA LEU A 236 14.76 10.18 -3.20
C LEU A 236 15.98 10.39 -2.29
N SER A 237 17.13 10.56 -2.91
CA SER A 237 18.41 10.83 -2.25
C SER A 237 18.58 12.30 -1.89
N ALA A 238 19.65 12.63 -1.14
CA ALA A 238 20.02 14.01 -0.81
C ALA A 238 20.16 14.89 -2.06
N GLU A 239 20.80 14.37 -3.13
CA GLU A 239 20.98 15.10 -4.39
C GLU A 239 19.64 15.42 -5.06
N ARG A 240 18.67 14.49 -5.03
CA ARG A 240 17.34 14.72 -5.62
C ARG A 240 16.48 15.63 -4.76
N LEU A 241 16.59 15.52 -3.42
CA LEU A 241 15.96 16.47 -2.50
C LEU A 241 16.45 17.91 -2.74
N ALA A 242 17.75 18.10 -2.99
CA ALA A 242 18.34 19.40 -3.27
C ALA A 242 17.88 20.04 -4.59
N LEU A 243 17.25 19.27 -5.50
CA LEU A 243 16.65 19.79 -6.73
C LEU A 243 15.27 20.41 -6.51
N LEU A 244 14.59 20.06 -5.42
CA LEU A 244 13.25 20.57 -5.13
C LEU A 244 13.30 22.04 -4.71
N PRO A 245 12.33 22.87 -5.11
CA PRO A 245 12.19 24.22 -4.59
C PRO A 245 11.98 24.22 -3.07
N ASN A 246 12.41 25.30 -2.41
CA ASN A 246 12.30 25.43 -0.95
C ASN A 246 10.87 25.43 -0.40
N HIS A 247 9.85 25.59 -1.24
CA HIS A 247 8.43 25.48 -0.87
C HIS A 247 7.83 24.11 -1.21
N ALA A 248 8.58 23.23 -1.86
CA ALA A 248 8.06 21.94 -2.31
C ALA A 248 7.74 21.01 -1.12
N TRP A 249 6.72 20.20 -1.29
CA TRP A 249 6.34 19.15 -0.36
C TRP A 249 6.64 17.77 -0.92
N VAL A 250 7.11 16.88 -0.06
CA VAL A 250 7.30 15.46 -0.38
C VAL A 250 6.17 14.67 0.28
N VAL A 251 5.41 13.88 -0.49
CA VAL A 251 4.37 12.99 0.02
C VAL A 251 4.74 11.56 -0.33
N ASN A 252 4.99 10.70 0.67
CA ASN A 252 5.32 9.30 0.43
C ASN A 252 4.23 8.36 0.97
N VAL A 253 3.55 7.67 0.07
CA VAL A 253 2.55 6.62 0.34
C VAL A 253 2.93 5.29 -0.33
N GLY A 254 4.15 5.18 -0.81
CA GLY A 254 4.69 3.99 -1.45
C GLY A 254 5.38 3.05 -0.48
N ARG A 255 6.69 3.23 -0.29
CA ARG A 255 7.52 2.50 0.68
C ARG A 255 8.53 3.45 1.31
N GLY A 256 8.74 3.32 2.62
CA GLY A 256 9.67 4.18 3.37
C GLY A 256 11.09 4.09 2.84
N THR A 257 11.54 2.90 2.50
CA THR A 257 12.89 2.67 1.94
C THR A 257 13.18 3.42 0.64
N SER A 258 12.16 3.99 -0.03
CA SER A 258 12.36 4.80 -1.24
C SER A 258 12.88 6.22 -0.96
N VAL A 259 12.90 6.64 0.29
CA VAL A 259 13.37 7.95 0.73
C VAL A 259 14.59 7.77 1.62
N ASP A 260 15.60 8.60 1.43
CA ASP A 260 16.68 8.80 2.39
C ASP A 260 16.13 9.64 3.55
N GLU A 261 15.72 8.98 4.64
CA GLU A 261 15.07 9.64 5.78
C GLU A 261 16.00 10.62 6.52
N ASP A 262 17.30 10.34 6.56
CA ASP A 262 18.27 11.23 7.18
C ASP A 262 18.44 12.51 6.34
N ALA A 263 18.56 12.37 5.03
CA ALA A 263 18.62 13.51 4.12
C ALA A 263 17.31 14.32 4.12
N LEU A 264 16.15 13.64 4.21
CA LEU A 264 14.86 14.34 4.32
C LEU A 264 14.77 15.12 5.63
N LEU A 265 15.17 14.54 6.76
CA LEU A 265 15.19 15.21 8.05
C LEU A 265 16.08 16.46 8.00
N GLU A 266 17.28 16.34 7.46
CA GLU A 266 18.21 17.47 7.29
C GLU A 266 17.59 18.58 6.40
N ALA A 267 16.91 18.20 5.31
CA ALA A 267 16.24 19.15 4.42
C ALA A 267 15.10 19.91 5.12
N LEU A 268 14.34 19.23 5.98
CA LEU A 268 13.27 19.82 6.79
C LEU A 268 13.83 20.78 7.84
N GLU A 269 14.86 20.35 8.58
CA GLU A 269 15.51 21.17 9.62
C GLU A 269 16.15 22.45 9.05
N LYS A 270 16.73 22.37 7.84
CA LYS A 270 17.33 23.53 7.14
C LYS A 270 16.28 24.38 6.40
N GLY A 271 15.04 23.93 6.28
CA GLY A 271 14.03 24.59 5.45
C GLY A 271 14.38 24.60 3.96
N SER A 272 15.15 23.60 3.49
CA SER A 272 15.52 23.44 2.09
C SER A 272 14.33 22.97 1.25
N ILE A 273 13.31 22.36 1.90
CA ILE A 273 12.00 22.05 1.34
C ILE A 273 10.91 22.60 2.27
N GLY A 274 9.69 22.76 1.77
CA GLY A 274 8.56 23.31 2.52
C GLY A 274 8.00 22.38 3.59
N GLY A 275 8.10 21.07 3.38
CA GLY A 275 7.62 20.06 4.31
C GLY A 275 7.52 18.67 3.70
N ALA A 276 7.09 17.69 4.51
CA ALA A 276 6.82 16.36 4.04
C ALA A 276 5.56 15.77 4.70
N ALA A 277 4.96 14.76 4.05
CA ALA A 277 3.88 13.94 4.58
C ALA A 277 4.17 12.47 4.29
N LEU A 278 4.43 11.70 5.33
CA LEU A 278 4.86 10.31 5.23
C LEU A 278 3.82 9.38 5.83
N ASP A 279 3.36 8.42 5.04
CA ASP A 279 2.53 7.30 5.52
C ASP A 279 3.36 6.03 5.77
N VAL A 280 4.59 5.99 5.23
CA VAL A 280 5.47 4.82 5.26
C VAL A 280 6.89 5.20 5.68
N PHE A 281 7.58 4.26 6.37
CA PHE A 281 8.90 4.48 6.96
C PHE A 281 9.84 3.32 6.66
N SER A 282 11.15 3.57 6.73
CA SER A 282 12.18 2.54 6.54
C SER A 282 12.11 1.46 7.61
N ALA A 283 11.73 1.83 8.84
CA ALA A 283 11.43 0.92 9.93
C ALA A 283 10.00 1.14 10.41
N GLU A 284 9.18 0.10 10.39
CA GLU A 284 7.78 0.12 10.85
C GLU A 284 7.52 -0.96 11.89
N PRO A 285 6.90 -0.61 13.03
CA PRO A 285 6.46 0.74 13.46
C PRO A 285 7.63 1.71 13.61
N LEU A 286 7.41 3.01 13.29
CA LEU A 286 8.43 4.04 13.50
C LEU A 286 8.91 4.04 14.96
N PRO A 287 10.22 3.87 15.23
CA PRO A 287 10.76 3.85 16.59
C PRO A 287 10.40 5.12 17.37
N LYS A 288 10.10 4.98 18.66
CA LYS A 288 9.71 6.11 19.52
C LYS A 288 10.78 7.20 19.61
N GLU A 289 12.03 6.80 19.43
CA GLU A 289 13.21 7.67 19.50
C GLU A 289 13.50 8.37 18.16
N SER A 290 12.69 8.10 17.13
CA SER A 290 12.90 8.69 15.80
C SER A 290 12.78 10.21 15.87
N LYS A 291 13.77 10.91 15.34
CA LYS A 291 13.79 12.37 15.21
C LYS A 291 12.68 12.89 14.29
N LEU A 292 12.14 12.03 13.42
CA LEU A 292 11.04 12.39 12.52
C LEU A 292 9.79 12.86 13.29
N TYR A 293 9.54 12.36 14.52
CA TYR A 293 8.40 12.83 15.33
C TYR A 293 8.49 14.34 15.69
N ALA A 294 9.69 14.91 15.74
CA ALA A 294 9.94 16.30 16.08
C ALA A 294 10.35 17.17 14.87
N ALA A 295 10.40 16.59 13.68
CA ALA A 295 10.81 17.31 12.47
C ALA A 295 9.82 18.42 12.11
N PRO A 296 10.30 19.61 11.73
CA PRO A 296 9.42 20.72 11.35
C PRO A 296 8.66 20.40 10.06
N ASN A 297 7.39 20.85 9.98
CA ASN A 297 6.55 20.70 8.80
C ASN A 297 6.43 19.24 8.30
N LEU A 298 6.44 18.27 9.22
CA LEU A 298 6.29 16.86 8.90
C LEU A 298 4.92 16.35 9.38
N ILE A 299 4.15 15.79 8.45
CA ILE A 299 2.89 15.10 8.71
C ILE A 299 3.18 13.60 8.69
N LEU A 300 2.78 12.87 9.73
CA LEU A 300 2.97 11.44 9.85
C LEU A 300 1.62 10.72 9.87
N SER A 301 1.52 9.59 9.17
CA SER A 301 0.44 8.62 9.34
C SER A 301 1.02 7.20 9.42
N PRO A 302 0.39 6.28 10.19
CA PRO A 302 0.99 5.00 10.56
C PRO A 302 0.67 3.90 9.53
N HIS A 303 1.13 4.04 8.28
CA HIS A 303 0.86 3.13 7.16
C HIS A 303 -0.64 2.86 6.98
N ALA A 304 -1.43 3.94 7.06
CA ALA A 304 -2.89 3.89 7.08
C ALA A 304 -3.54 4.11 5.71
N ALA A 305 -2.76 4.51 4.69
CA ALA A 305 -3.29 4.85 3.36
C ALA A 305 -4.02 3.67 2.69
N GLY A 306 -3.53 2.44 2.86
CA GLY A 306 -4.14 1.25 2.27
C GLY A 306 -5.52 0.92 2.83
N GLY A 307 -5.76 1.16 4.11
CA GLY A 307 -7.01 0.87 4.79
C GLY A 307 -7.46 -0.58 4.61
N ARG A 308 -8.77 -0.77 4.39
CA ARG A 308 -9.37 -2.08 4.14
C ARG A 308 -9.23 -2.49 2.66
N PRO A 309 -8.80 -3.74 2.35
CA PRO A 309 -8.73 -4.23 0.97
C PRO A 309 -10.14 -4.34 0.36
N ARG A 310 -10.47 -3.45 -0.58
CA ARG A 310 -11.78 -3.42 -1.24
C ARG A 310 -11.85 -4.48 -2.34
N GLY A 311 -12.87 -5.36 -2.30
CA GLY A 311 -13.04 -6.43 -3.28
C GLY A 311 -12.14 -7.65 -3.04
N ALA A 312 -11.69 -7.87 -1.80
CA ALA A 312 -10.86 -9.02 -1.43
C ALA A 312 -11.53 -10.35 -1.79
N GLU A 313 -12.83 -10.50 -1.47
CA GLU A 313 -13.61 -11.70 -1.74
C GLU A 313 -13.66 -12.03 -3.24
N ALA A 314 -13.87 -11.00 -4.08
CA ALA A 314 -13.92 -11.17 -5.53
C ALA A 314 -12.55 -11.61 -6.10
N LEU A 315 -11.44 -11.06 -5.58
CA LEU A 315 -10.09 -11.45 -5.99
C LEU A 315 -9.75 -12.87 -5.54
N ILE A 316 -10.10 -13.24 -4.31
CA ILE A 316 -9.91 -14.59 -3.78
C ILE A 316 -10.69 -15.60 -4.65
N ALA A 317 -12.00 -15.34 -4.89
CA ALA A 317 -12.84 -16.20 -5.71
C ALA A 317 -12.34 -16.32 -7.16
N TYR A 318 -11.88 -15.19 -7.74
CA TYR A 318 -11.31 -15.17 -9.08
C TYR A 318 -10.06 -16.07 -9.17
N ASN A 319 -9.10 -15.88 -8.27
CA ASN A 319 -7.85 -16.64 -8.29
C ASN A 319 -8.07 -18.10 -7.91
N LEU A 320 -8.95 -18.39 -6.94
CA LEU A 320 -9.31 -19.77 -6.57
C LEU A 320 -9.90 -20.54 -7.76
N ARG A 321 -10.83 -19.92 -8.51
CA ARG A 321 -11.42 -20.53 -9.72
C ARG A 321 -10.35 -20.85 -10.75
N ARG A 322 -9.44 -19.91 -11.01
CA ARG A 322 -8.37 -20.08 -12.01
C ARG A 322 -7.36 -21.14 -11.57
N LEU A 323 -7.00 -21.14 -10.28
CA LEU A 323 -6.10 -22.13 -9.70
C LEU A 323 -6.66 -23.56 -9.86
N LEU A 324 -7.94 -23.76 -9.51
CA LEU A 324 -8.60 -25.06 -9.64
C LEU A 324 -8.75 -25.51 -11.10
N ALA A 325 -8.80 -24.56 -12.03
CA ALA A 325 -8.85 -24.82 -13.48
C ALA A 325 -7.46 -24.92 -14.13
N GLY A 326 -6.36 -24.78 -13.38
CA GLY A 326 -5.00 -24.80 -13.93
C GLY A 326 -4.67 -23.61 -14.84
N GLN A 327 -5.34 -22.47 -14.60
CA GLN A 327 -5.20 -21.24 -15.39
C GLN A 327 -4.27 -20.25 -14.68
N GLU A 328 -3.75 -19.26 -15.43
CA GLU A 328 -2.91 -18.18 -14.91
C GLU A 328 -3.64 -17.34 -13.86
N LEU A 329 -2.96 -17.04 -12.74
CA LEU A 329 -3.52 -16.27 -11.63
C LEU A 329 -3.31 -14.77 -11.85
N LYS A 330 -4.23 -13.96 -11.33
CA LYS A 330 -4.09 -12.50 -11.30
C LYS A 330 -3.12 -12.11 -10.17
N ASN A 331 -2.25 -11.12 -10.45
CA ASN A 331 -1.27 -10.59 -9.50
C ASN A 331 -0.28 -11.64 -8.96
N ILE A 332 0.06 -12.66 -9.75
CA ILE A 332 1.12 -13.62 -9.41
C ILE A 332 2.49 -12.92 -9.45
N ILE A 333 3.42 -13.36 -8.58
CA ILE A 333 4.78 -12.84 -8.47
C ILE A 333 5.81 -13.89 -8.84
#